data_7382d2ec113e65830138852bfd206a5f
#
_entry.id   7382d2ec113e65830138852bfd206a5f
#
_cell.length_a   1.000
_cell.length_b   1.000
_cell.length_c   1.000
_cell.angle_alpha   90.00
_cell.angle_beta   90.00
_cell.angle_gamma   90.00
#
_symmetry.space_group_name_H-M   'P 1'
#
loop_
_entity.id
_entity.type
_entity.pdbx_description
1 polymer ?
#
loop_
_entity_poly.entity_id
_entity_poly.type
_entity_poly.pdbx_seq_one_letter_code
_entity_poly.pdbx_strand_id
1 'polypeptide(L)'
;IKMIKGYQTELMDMYEKIRTDENRKLMKRREEIKNKYPEILELDTTIQKLCLNLSMAALRGITDQNELNNIKEEITDLRAKKYEMLVSHGYNPDYLNLHYNCPKCKDTGFIGIDKCSCFKSKLIKLYYKDSDLEEAVKTNNFKNFNINLYSNHKLNDERYTPRKNIEDILEYITGEYLPNFKNSNTNLLFYGNSGTGKTFLSWCIAKELLDKGFLVVYKTSDDLLRALKDIKFNNDTDLENLLINCDLLIIDDLGSEQI
;
A
#
# COMPACT_ATOMS: atom_id res chain seq x y z
N ILE A 1 0.04 14.69 -2.95
CA ILE A 1 1.42 14.36 -2.53
C ILE A 1 2.30 14.73 -3.69
N LYS A 2 3.18 15.77 -3.53
CA LYS A 2 4.24 16.06 -4.49
C LYS A 2 5.16 14.83 -4.56
N MET A 3 5.53 14.42 -5.76
CA MET A 3 6.30 13.19 -5.98
C MET A 3 7.79 13.46 -5.83
N ILE A 4 8.46 12.55 -5.18
CA ILE A 4 9.90 12.53 -5.01
C ILE A 4 10.49 11.85 -6.25
N LYS A 5 11.36 12.53 -6.97
CA LYS A 5 11.78 12.17 -8.33
C LYS A 5 12.38 10.76 -8.50
N GLY A 6 13.24 10.31 -7.62
CA GLY A 6 13.94 9.03 -7.76
C GLY A 6 13.03 7.80 -7.63
N TYR A 7 12.14 7.80 -6.66
CA TYR A 7 11.27 6.66 -6.35
C TYR A 7 10.12 6.43 -7.33
N GLN A 8 9.78 7.44 -8.15
CA GLN A 8 8.72 7.28 -9.14
C GLN A 8 9.09 6.28 -10.20
N THR A 9 10.30 6.35 -10.73
CA THR A 9 10.80 5.44 -11.76
C THR A 9 10.82 4.03 -11.20
N GLU A 10 11.43 3.81 -10.04
CA GLU A 10 11.49 2.49 -9.40
C GLU A 10 10.10 1.91 -9.12
N LEU A 11 9.17 2.76 -8.67
CA LEU A 11 7.78 2.33 -8.42
C LEU A 11 7.06 1.96 -9.73
N MET A 12 7.28 2.69 -10.81
CA MET A 12 6.71 2.36 -12.12
C MET A 12 7.30 1.06 -12.68
N ASP A 13 8.60 0.82 -12.52
CA ASP A 13 9.28 -0.42 -12.87
C ASP A 13 8.70 -1.61 -12.08
N MET A 14 8.40 -1.42 -10.79
CA MET A 14 7.72 -2.44 -9.98
C MET A 14 6.34 -2.81 -10.56
N TYR A 15 5.54 -1.82 -10.94
CA TYR A 15 4.24 -2.08 -11.56
C TYR A 15 4.37 -2.77 -12.92
N GLU A 16 5.32 -2.36 -13.73
CA GLU A 16 5.59 -3.00 -15.02
C GLU A 16 6.02 -4.46 -14.83
N LYS A 17 6.90 -4.72 -13.88
CA LYS A 17 7.32 -6.08 -13.53
C LYS A 17 6.14 -6.95 -13.09
N ILE A 18 5.24 -6.44 -12.24
CA ILE A 18 4.05 -7.17 -11.81
C ILE A 18 3.18 -7.55 -13.01
N ARG A 19 2.91 -6.59 -13.92
CA ARG A 19 2.10 -6.85 -15.12
C ARG A 19 2.78 -7.83 -16.08
N THR A 20 4.07 -7.70 -16.27
CA THR A 20 4.86 -8.60 -17.14
C THR A 20 4.87 -10.02 -16.58
N ASP A 21 5.05 -10.20 -15.28
CA ASP A 21 5.00 -11.50 -14.63
C ASP A 21 3.63 -12.15 -14.74
N GLU A 22 2.54 -11.37 -14.57
CA GLU A 22 1.19 -11.92 -14.72
C GLU A 22 0.87 -12.26 -16.18
N ASN A 23 1.28 -11.43 -17.13
CA ASN A 23 1.15 -11.77 -18.55
C ASN A 23 1.90 -13.07 -18.91
N ARG A 24 3.10 -13.25 -18.38
CA ARG A 24 3.86 -14.49 -18.56
C ARG A 24 3.14 -15.72 -17.98
N LYS A 25 2.52 -15.56 -16.78
CA LYS A 25 1.71 -16.62 -16.18
C LYS A 25 0.47 -16.92 -17.01
N LEU A 26 -0.21 -15.90 -17.52
CA LEU A 26 -1.35 -16.07 -18.41
C LEU A 26 -0.95 -16.82 -19.69
N MET A 27 0.18 -16.48 -20.29
CA MET A 27 0.68 -17.19 -21.49
C MET A 27 0.90 -18.68 -21.21
N LYS A 28 1.49 -19.04 -20.06
CA LYS A 28 1.63 -20.44 -19.65
C LYS A 28 0.29 -21.15 -19.50
N ARG A 29 -0.69 -20.51 -18.82
CA ARG A 29 -2.04 -21.06 -18.69
C ARG A 29 -2.72 -21.25 -20.06
N ARG A 30 -2.55 -20.30 -20.97
CA ARG A 30 -3.07 -20.42 -22.36
C ARG A 30 -2.40 -21.55 -23.13
N GLU A 31 -1.09 -21.74 -22.99
CA GLU A 31 -0.36 -22.83 -23.61
C GLU A 31 -0.81 -24.18 -23.06
N GLU A 32 -1.03 -24.30 -21.77
CA GLU A 32 -1.58 -25.50 -21.15
C GLU A 32 -2.95 -25.86 -21.74
N ILE A 33 -3.88 -24.90 -21.78
CA ILE A 33 -5.22 -25.11 -22.35
C ILE A 33 -5.14 -25.42 -23.85
N LYS A 34 -4.25 -24.74 -24.59
CA LYS A 34 -4.04 -25.02 -26.02
C LYS A 34 -3.68 -26.48 -26.28
N ASN A 35 -2.84 -27.05 -25.41
CA ASN A 35 -2.35 -28.41 -25.59
C ASN A 35 -3.37 -29.46 -25.16
N LYS A 36 -4.24 -29.17 -24.20
CA LYS A 36 -5.20 -30.11 -23.60
C LYS A 36 -6.61 -29.97 -24.20
N TYR A 37 -7.06 -28.73 -24.40
CA TYR A 37 -8.44 -28.37 -24.76
C TYR A 37 -8.46 -27.17 -25.72
N PRO A 38 -7.97 -27.32 -26.94
CA PRO A 38 -7.81 -26.22 -27.91
C PRO A 38 -9.12 -25.51 -28.23
N GLU A 39 -10.24 -26.22 -28.19
CA GLU A 39 -11.59 -25.67 -28.41
C GLU A 39 -11.97 -24.54 -27.45
N ILE A 40 -11.45 -24.54 -26.23
CA ILE A 40 -11.66 -23.46 -25.25
C ILE A 40 -10.97 -22.17 -25.75
N LEU A 41 -9.79 -22.27 -26.34
CA LEU A 41 -9.10 -21.12 -26.91
C LEU A 41 -9.72 -20.59 -28.18
N GLU A 42 -10.33 -21.45 -28.98
CA GLU A 42 -11.10 -21.03 -30.15
C GLU A 42 -12.29 -20.19 -29.76
N LEU A 43 -13.04 -20.58 -28.69
CA LEU A 43 -14.10 -19.77 -28.12
C LEU A 43 -13.56 -18.42 -27.60
N ASP A 44 -12.45 -18.43 -26.87
CA ASP A 44 -11.83 -17.21 -26.35
C ASP A 44 -11.42 -16.25 -27.47
N THR A 45 -10.87 -16.78 -28.56
CA THR A 45 -10.50 -16.02 -29.75
C THR A 45 -11.72 -15.43 -30.47
N THR A 46 -12.81 -16.19 -30.57
CA THR A 46 -14.06 -15.74 -31.18
C THR A 46 -14.69 -14.60 -30.32
N ILE A 47 -14.72 -14.76 -29.00
CA ILE A 47 -15.18 -13.71 -28.08
C ILE A 47 -14.37 -12.43 -28.28
N GLN A 48 -13.03 -12.52 -28.36
CA GLN A 48 -12.17 -11.36 -28.56
C GLN A 48 -12.45 -10.64 -29.90
N LYS A 49 -12.68 -11.38 -30.98
CA LYS A 49 -13.04 -10.82 -32.30
C LYS A 49 -14.38 -10.09 -32.22
N LEU A 50 -15.40 -10.70 -31.62
CA LEU A 50 -16.72 -10.07 -31.43
C LEU A 50 -16.66 -8.81 -30.56
N CYS A 51 -15.88 -8.84 -29.47
CA CYS A 51 -15.66 -7.64 -28.63
C CYS A 51 -14.96 -6.51 -29.41
N LEU A 52 -13.99 -6.84 -30.27
CA LEU A 52 -13.32 -5.85 -31.13
C LEU A 52 -14.30 -5.27 -32.14
N ASN A 53 -15.10 -6.11 -32.80
CA ASN A 53 -16.12 -5.68 -33.76
C ASN A 53 -17.15 -4.74 -33.10
N LEU A 54 -17.63 -5.09 -31.90
CA LEU A 54 -18.55 -4.25 -31.12
C LEU A 54 -17.93 -2.90 -30.80
N SER A 55 -16.66 -2.86 -30.38
CA SER A 55 -15.94 -1.63 -30.09
C SER A 55 -15.74 -0.76 -31.34
N MET A 56 -15.41 -1.37 -32.49
CA MET A 56 -15.28 -0.64 -33.75
C MET A 56 -16.63 -0.11 -34.27
N ALA A 57 -17.72 -0.87 -34.11
CA ALA A 57 -19.07 -0.42 -34.47
C ALA A 57 -19.48 0.83 -33.64
N ALA A 58 -19.20 0.81 -32.34
CA ALA A 58 -19.43 1.96 -31.46
C ALA A 58 -18.64 3.20 -31.88
N LEU A 59 -17.36 3.04 -32.25
CA LEU A 59 -16.51 4.15 -32.71
C LEU A 59 -16.95 4.74 -34.08
N ARG A 60 -17.51 3.90 -34.94
CA ARG A 60 -18.01 4.33 -36.28
C ARG A 60 -19.41 4.94 -36.23
N GLY A 61 -20.01 5.02 -35.05
CA GLY A 61 -21.36 5.58 -34.88
C GLY A 61 -22.46 4.70 -35.52
N ILE A 62 -22.22 3.39 -35.68
CA ILE A 62 -23.25 2.46 -36.16
C ILE A 62 -24.29 2.34 -35.07
N THR A 63 -25.52 2.80 -35.35
CA THR A 63 -26.61 2.98 -34.38
C THR A 63 -27.71 1.90 -34.49
N ASP A 64 -27.47 0.82 -35.25
CA ASP A 64 -28.44 -0.29 -35.24
C ASP A 64 -28.36 -1.00 -33.89
N GLN A 65 -29.29 -0.64 -33.00
CA GLN A 65 -29.37 -1.15 -31.66
C GLN A 65 -29.64 -2.66 -31.61
N ASN A 66 -30.34 -3.19 -32.63
CA ASN A 66 -30.65 -4.61 -32.71
C ASN A 66 -29.40 -5.43 -33.03
N GLU A 67 -28.59 -4.98 -34.00
CA GLU A 67 -27.34 -5.64 -34.34
C GLU A 67 -26.34 -5.63 -33.15
N LEU A 68 -26.24 -4.49 -32.48
CA LEU A 68 -25.38 -4.38 -31.27
C LEU A 68 -25.84 -5.30 -30.14
N ASN A 69 -27.17 -5.44 -29.95
CA ASN A 69 -27.70 -6.33 -28.91
C ASN A 69 -27.47 -7.81 -29.25
N ASN A 70 -27.66 -8.23 -30.50
CA ASN A 70 -27.38 -9.59 -30.95
C ASN A 70 -25.91 -9.97 -30.71
N ILE A 71 -24.97 -9.08 -31.04
CA ILE A 71 -23.53 -9.33 -30.77
C ILE A 71 -23.25 -9.45 -29.27
N LYS A 72 -23.92 -8.65 -28.43
CA LYS A 72 -23.76 -8.75 -26.96
C LYS A 72 -24.29 -10.05 -26.41
N GLU A 73 -25.44 -10.52 -26.89
CA GLU A 73 -26.02 -11.80 -26.50
C GLU A 73 -25.09 -12.95 -26.92
N GLU A 74 -24.62 -12.95 -28.17
CA GLU A 74 -23.66 -13.95 -28.65
C GLU A 74 -22.38 -13.99 -27.80
N ILE A 75 -21.81 -12.82 -27.46
CA ILE A 75 -20.65 -12.74 -26.56
C ILE A 75 -20.97 -13.35 -25.19
N THR A 76 -22.16 -13.12 -24.67
CA THR A 76 -22.58 -13.63 -23.36
C THR A 76 -22.70 -15.15 -23.39
N ASP A 77 -23.32 -15.72 -24.40
CA ASP A 77 -23.50 -17.15 -24.57
C ASP A 77 -22.15 -17.88 -24.75
N LEU A 78 -21.27 -17.31 -25.58
CA LEU A 78 -19.92 -17.87 -25.77
C LEU A 78 -19.09 -17.81 -24.48
N ARG A 79 -19.23 -16.76 -23.68
CA ARG A 79 -18.58 -16.66 -22.35
C ARG A 79 -19.11 -17.73 -21.39
N ALA A 80 -20.43 -17.91 -21.33
CA ALA A 80 -21.03 -18.96 -20.51
C ALA A 80 -20.51 -20.34 -20.90
N LYS A 81 -20.53 -20.66 -22.20
CA LYS A 81 -19.98 -21.90 -22.73
C LYS A 81 -18.50 -22.11 -22.41
N LYS A 82 -17.68 -21.06 -22.55
CA LYS A 82 -16.26 -21.11 -22.16
C LYS A 82 -16.08 -21.42 -20.66
N TYR A 83 -16.88 -20.80 -19.80
CA TYR A 83 -16.80 -21.02 -18.35
C TYR A 83 -17.24 -22.44 -17.98
N GLU A 84 -18.33 -22.94 -18.56
CA GLU A 84 -18.78 -24.31 -18.37
C GLU A 84 -17.71 -25.33 -18.78
N MET A 85 -17.06 -25.12 -19.93
CA MET A 85 -15.98 -25.97 -20.40
C MET A 85 -14.77 -25.95 -19.46
N LEU A 86 -14.33 -24.77 -18.98
CA LEU A 86 -13.25 -24.66 -18.00
C LEU A 86 -13.59 -25.43 -16.72
N VAL A 87 -14.77 -25.22 -16.16
CA VAL A 87 -15.21 -25.87 -14.92
C VAL A 87 -15.35 -27.38 -15.08
N SER A 88 -15.91 -27.86 -16.20
CA SER A 88 -16.05 -29.30 -16.48
C SER A 88 -14.70 -30.03 -16.55
N HIS A 89 -13.64 -29.32 -16.91
CA HIS A 89 -12.28 -29.82 -16.91
C HIS A 89 -11.48 -29.53 -15.64
N GLY A 90 -12.16 -29.03 -14.57
CA GLY A 90 -11.57 -28.79 -13.25
C GLY A 90 -10.76 -27.50 -13.13
N TYR A 91 -10.88 -26.56 -14.08
CA TYR A 91 -10.27 -25.25 -14.03
C TYR A 91 -11.21 -24.21 -13.40
N ASN A 92 -10.61 -23.15 -12.85
CA ASN A 92 -11.40 -22.01 -12.38
C ASN A 92 -12.00 -21.24 -13.58
N PRO A 93 -13.23 -20.71 -13.52
CA PRO A 93 -13.84 -19.91 -14.59
C PRO A 93 -12.98 -18.74 -15.08
N ASP A 94 -12.14 -18.17 -14.22
CA ASP A 94 -11.25 -17.05 -14.52
C ASP A 94 -9.82 -17.47 -14.91
N TYR A 95 -9.56 -18.77 -15.11
CA TYR A 95 -8.24 -19.33 -15.38
C TYR A 95 -7.51 -18.68 -16.55
N LEU A 96 -8.22 -18.26 -17.59
CA LEU A 96 -7.69 -17.57 -18.77
C LEU A 96 -7.76 -16.03 -18.67
N ASN A 97 -8.09 -15.49 -17.48
CA ASN A 97 -8.11 -14.06 -17.26
C ASN A 97 -6.79 -13.58 -16.62
N LEU A 98 -6.52 -12.27 -16.73
CA LEU A 98 -5.44 -11.63 -15.97
C LEU A 98 -5.83 -11.52 -14.49
N HIS A 99 -4.93 -11.93 -13.61
CA HIS A 99 -5.10 -11.82 -12.17
C HIS A 99 -4.31 -10.60 -11.67
N TYR A 100 -5.03 -9.62 -11.16
CA TYR A 100 -4.43 -8.38 -10.68
C TYR A 100 -4.20 -8.40 -9.17
N ASN A 101 -3.02 -7.97 -8.72
CA ASN A 101 -2.74 -7.76 -7.30
C ASN A 101 -3.59 -6.62 -6.74
N CYS A 102 -3.87 -5.61 -7.54
CA CYS A 102 -4.79 -4.53 -7.22
C CYS A 102 -5.92 -4.46 -8.25
N PRO A 103 -7.13 -4.96 -7.94
CA PRO A 103 -8.25 -4.96 -8.87
C PRO A 103 -8.73 -3.54 -9.23
N LYS A 104 -8.51 -2.55 -8.35
CA LYS A 104 -8.94 -1.16 -8.55
C LYS A 104 -8.22 -0.49 -9.72
N CYS A 105 -6.90 -0.60 -9.77
CA CYS A 105 -6.09 0.03 -10.82
C CYS A 105 -5.54 -0.98 -11.84
N LYS A 106 -5.83 -2.27 -11.69
CA LYS A 106 -5.29 -3.34 -12.54
C LYS A 106 -3.76 -3.29 -12.65
N ASP A 107 -3.12 -3.06 -11.50
CA ASP A 107 -1.67 -2.95 -11.34
C ASP A 107 -1.01 -1.87 -12.22
N THR A 108 -1.72 -0.79 -12.52
CA THR A 108 -1.14 0.41 -13.16
C THR A 108 -0.64 1.45 -12.17
N GLY A 109 -1.13 1.40 -10.93
CA GLY A 109 -0.89 2.42 -9.91
C GLY A 109 -1.83 3.64 -10.02
N PHE A 110 -2.66 3.74 -11.08
CA PHE A 110 -3.52 4.89 -11.35
C PHE A 110 -4.96 4.46 -11.66
N ILE A 111 -5.92 5.33 -11.31
CA ILE A 111 -7.33 5.24 -11.68
C ILE A 111 -7.65 6.55 -12.41
N GLY A 112 -7.69 6.49 -13.75
CA GLY A 112 -7.69 7.70 -14.57
C GLY A 112 -6.41 8.50 -14.36
N ILE A 113 -6.54 9.75 -13.93
CA ILE A 113 -5.41 10.65 -13.61
C ILE A 113 -4.97 10.57 -12.13
N ASP A 114 -5.76 9.92 -11.28
CA ASP A 114 -5.53 9.86 -9.84
C ASP A 114 -4.69 8.64 -9.44
N LYS A 115 -3.87 8.81 -8.40
CA LYS A 115 -3.08 7.73 -7.83
C LYS A 115 -3.96 6.76 -7.06
N CYS A 116 -3.83 5.47 -7.36
CA CYS A 116 -4.50 4.42 -6.61
C CYS A 116 -3.96 4.34 -5.17
N SER A 117 -4.79 3.88 -4.23
CA SER A 117 -4.34 3.64 -2.85
C SER A 117 -3.14 2.68 -2.77
N CYS A 118 -3.05 1.69 -3.66
CA CYS A 118 -1.92 0.77 -3.72
C CYS A 118 -0.61 1.46 -4.15
N PHE A 119 -0.69 2.58 -4.87
CA PHE A 119 0.48 3.39 -5.24
C PHE A 119 1.14 3.96 -3.98
N LYS A 120 0.34 4.57 -3.09
CA LYS A 120 0.84 5.12 -1.83
C LYS A 120 1.48 4.03 -0.96
N SER A 121 0.81 2.87 -0.82
CA SER A 121 1.34 1.75 -0.04
C SER A 121 2.66 1.19 -0.58
N LYS A 122 2.82 1.10 -1.90
CA LYS A 122 4.08 0.63 -2.51
C LYS A 122 5.19 1.68 -2.39
N LEU A 123 4.86 2.96 -2.55
CA LEU A 123 5.80 4.06 -2.35
C LEU A 123 6.35 4.05 -0.92
N ILE A 124 5.47 3.91 0.07
CA ILE A 124 5.86 3.78 1.48
C ILE A 124 6.83 2.61 1.66
N LYS A 125 6.53 1.44 1.10
CA LYS A 125 7.44 0.28 1.20
C LYS A 125 8.80 0.52 0.57
N LEU A 126 8.88 1.27 -0.53
CA LEU A 126 10.15 1.65 -1.14
C LEU A 126 10.98 2.57 -0.24
N TYR A 127 10.31 3.54 0.44
CA TYR A 127 10.99 4.42 1.38
C TYR A 127 11.60 3.70 2.57
N TYR A 128 10.94 2.63 3.04
CA TYR A 128 11.38 1.89 4.21
C TYR A 128 12.24 0.69 3.87
N LYS A 129 12.38 0.35 2.59
CA LYS A 129 13.31 -0.68 2.18
C LYS A 129 14.71 -0.27 2.64
N ASP A 130 15.32 -1.13 3.44
CA ASP A 130 16.65 -0.94 4.04
C ASP A 130 16.72 0.16 5.14
N SER A 131 15.59 0.59 5.72
CA SER A 131 15.59 1.52 6.85
C SER A 131 15.49 0.78 8.20
N ASP A 132 16.14 1.32 9.24
CA ASP A 132 16.01 0.82 10.61
C ASP A 132 14.55 0.75 11.09
N LEU A 133 13.70 1.62 10.58
CA LEU A 133 12.28 1.63 10.88
C LEU A 133 11.55 0.40 10.33
N GLU A 134 11.91 -0.13 9.15
CA GLU A 134 11.27 -1.32 8.60
C GLU A 134 11.43 -2.52 9.56
N GLU A 135 12.62 -2.68 10.11
CA GLU A 135 12.92 -3.77 11.04
C GLU A 135 12.29 -3.52 12.42
N ALA A 136 12.37 -2.28 12.91
CA ALA A 136 11.80 -1.89 14.19
C ALA A 136 10.28 -2.13 14.26
N VAL A 137 9.51 -1.76 13.23
CA VAL A 137 8.04 -1.90 13.23
C VAL A 137 7.56 -3.35 13.03
N LYS A 138 8.41 -4.28 12.59
CA LYS A 138 8.05 -5.71 12.52
C LYS A 138 7.81 -6.29 13.92
N THR A 139 8.64 -5.93 14.87
CA THR A 139 8.61 -6.42 16.25
C THR A 139 7.90 -5.48 17.20
N ASN A 140 8.00 -4.16 16.99
CA ASN A 140 7.48 -3.14 17.88
C ASN A 140 6.11 -2.65 17.37
N ASN A 141 5.05 -3.20 17.93
CA ASN A 141 3.67 -2.89 17.60
C ASN A 141 2.79 -3.04 18.85
N PHE A 142 1.56 -2.52 18.83
CA PHE A 142 0.66 -2.59 19.98
C PHE A 142 0.29 -4.01 20.41
N LYS A 143 0.36 -5.01 19.51
CA LYS A 143 0.11 -6.42 19.86
C LYS A 143 1.19 -6.98 20.77
N ASN A 144 2.42 -6.51 20.60
CA ASN A 144 3.58 -6.91 21.39
C ASN A 144 3.83 -6.00 22.59
N PHE A 145 2.97 -4.99 22.81
CA PHE A 145 3.09 -4.09 23.94
C PHE A 145 2.79 -4.82 25.25
N ASN A 146 3.80 -4.90 26.14
CA ASN A 146 3.65 -5.61 27.39
C ASN A 146 3.44 -4.63 28.56
N ILE A 147 2.20 -4.41 28.91
CA ILE A 147 1.81 -3.52 30.00
C ILE A 147 2.31 -4.00 31.39
N ASN A 148 2.61 -5.29 31.53
CA ASN A 148 3.08 -5.85 32.80
C ASN A 148 4.49 -5.42 33.18
N LEU A 149 5.24 -4.80 32.24
CA LEU A 149 6.54 -4.19 32.54
C LEU A 149 6.41 -2.93 33.40
N TYR A 150 5.23 -2.34 33.50
CA TYR A 150 4.97 -1.13 34.27
C TYR A 150 4.46 -1.47 35.68
N SER A 151 5.08 -0.84 36.71
CA SER A 151 4.74 -1.08 38.10
C SER A 151 3.35 -0.58 38.47
N ASN A 152 2.64 -1.35 39.31
CA ASN A 152 1.38 -0.94 39.94
C ASN A 152 1.60 -0.14 41.23
N HIS A 153 2.85 0.01 41.68
CA HIS A 153 3.17 0.77 42.89
C HIS A 153 3.51 2.20 42.51
N LYS A 154 2.93 3.16 43.26
CA LYS A 154 3.29 4.58 43.16
C LYS A 154 4.74 4.78 43.56
N LEU A 155 5.43 5.62 42.80
CA LEU A 155 6.77 6.10 43.13
C LEU A 155 6.63 7.50 43.71
N ASN A 156 7.06 7.68 44.98
CA ASN A 156 7.04 8.97 45.70
C ASN A 156 5.65 9.68 45.64
N ASP A 157 5.65 10.96 45.35
CA ASP A 157 4.45 11.80 45.28
C ASP A 157 3.76 11.80 43.91
N GLU A 158 4.04 10.83 43.08
CA GLU A 158 3.40 10.74 41.76
C GLU A 158 1.88 10.54 41.87
N ARG A 159 1.11 11.25 41.02
CA ARG A 159 -0.35 11.21 41.03
C ARG A 159 -0.89 9.81 40.68
N TYR A 160 -0.26 9.14 39.72
CA TYR A 160 -0.66 7.83 39.20
C TYR A 160 0.46 6.82 39.36
N THR A 161 0.12 5.53 39.31
CA THR A 161 1.11 4.47 39.17
C THR A 161 1.66 4.46 37.70
N PRO A 162 2.89 4.03 37.47
CA PRO A 162 3.42 3.89 36.09
C PRO A 162 2.49 3.12 35.17
N ARG A 163 1.85 2.05 35.67
CA ARG A 163 0.89 1.26 34.90
C ARG A 163 -0.35 2.09 34.53
N LYS A 164 -0.96 2.78 35.49
CA LYS A 164 -2.14 3.61 35.21
C LYS A 164 -1.83 4.72 34.21
N ASN A 165 -0.66 5.35 34.36
CA ASN A 165 -0.22 6.39 33.44
C ASN A 165 -0.08 5.87 31.99
N ILE A 166 0.53 4.70 31.80
CA ILE A 166 0.68 4.14 30.44
C ILE A 166 -0.66 3.62 29.88
N GLU A 167 -1.56 3.10 30.72
CA GLU A 167 -2.93 2.75 30.31
C GLU A 167 -3.67 3.95 29.73
N ASP A 168 -3.65 5.09 30.43
CA ASP A 168 -4.30 6.33 29.99
C ASP A 168 -3.69 6.85 28.68
N ILE A 169 -2.36 6.76 28.54
CA ILE A 169 -1.66 7.13 27.29
C ILE A 169 -2.08 6.21 26.14
N LEU A 170 -2.14 4.90 26.35
CA LEU A 170 -2.55 3.93 25.33
C LEU A 170 -4.00 4.14 24.93
N GLU A 171 -4.89 4.38 25.90
CA GLU A 171 -6.31 4.67 25.65
C GLU A 171 -6.46 5.92 24.77
N TYR A 172 -5.76 7.00 25.09
CA TYR A 172 -5.76 8.21 24.29
C TYR A 172 -5.22 7.97 22.86
N ILE A 173 -4.07 7.28 22.74
CA ILE A 173 -3.45 7.05 21.44
C ILE A 173 -4.33 6.17 20.55
N THR A 174 -4.86 5.08 21.09
CA THR A 174 -5.62 4.09 20.29
C THR A 174 -7.08 4.50 20.11
N GLY A 175 -7.67 5.18 21.09
CA GLY A 175 -9.08 5.59 21.07
C GLY A 175 -9.34 6.95 20.42
N GLU A 176 -8.39 7.88 20.49
CA GLU A 176 -8.58 9.25 20.02
C GLU A 176 -7.57 9.66 18.95
N TYR A 177 -6.27 9.60 19.24
CA TYR A 177 -5.24 10.13 18.33
C TYR A 177 -5.20 9.39 16.98
N LEU A 178 -5.05 8.07 16.98
CA LEU A 178 -4.93 7.27 15.76
C LEU A 178 -6.21 7.22 14.90
N PRO A 179 -7.43 7.15 15.49
CA PRO A 179 -8.66 7.23 14.69
C PRO A 179 -8.86 8.59 14.03
N ASN A 180 -8.47 9.68 14.70
CA ASN A 180 -8.68 11.06 14.22
C ASN A 180 -7.45 11.63 13.48
N PHE A 181 -6.38 10.89 13.32
CA PHE A 181 -5.09 11.36 12.79
C PHE A 181 -5.20 12.16 11.49
N LYS A 182 -6.04 11.72 10.56
CA LYS A 182 -6.24 12.40 9.27
C LYS A 182 -6.83 13.80 9.39
N ASN A 183 -7.64 14.04 10.43
CA ASN A 183 -8.43 15.26 10.62
C ASN A 183 -7.92 16.10 11.78
N SER A 184 -6.84 15.68 12.45
CA SER A 184 -6.24 16.36 13.61
C SER A 184 -4.87 16.90 13.24
N ASN A 185 -4.53 18.07 13.82
CA ASN A 185 -3.19 18.65 13.78
C ASN A 185 -2.46 18.48 15.11
N THR A 186 -2.90 17.52 15.93
CA THR A 186 -2.32 17.30 17.27
C THR A 186 -0.93 16.68 17.14
N ASN A 187 0.05 17.29 17.81
CA ASN A 187 1.39 16.74 17.98
C ASN A 187 1.50 16.04 19.33
N LEU A 188 2.30 14.97 19.39
CA LEU A 188 2.59 14.23 20.62
C LEU A 188 4.02 14.53 21.08
N LEU A 189 4.20 14.79 22.36
CA LEU A 189 5.51 14.89 23.00
C LEU A 189 5.60 13.83 24.11
N PHE A 190 6.50 12.85 23.93
CA PHE A 190 6.81 11.87 24.94
C PHE A 190 8.05 12.33 25.74
N TYR A 191 7.91 12.46 27.03
CA TYR A 191 9.00 12.83 27.93
C TYR A 191 9.05 11.88 29.14
N GLY A 192 10.19 11.77 29.78
CA GLY A 192 10.43 10.90 30.92
C GLY A 192 11.79 10.21 30.85
N ASN A 193 12.11 9.42 31.86
CA ASN A 193 13.40 8.75 32.04
C ASN A 193 13.70 7.78 30.87
N SER A 194 14.99 7.46 30.69
CA SER A 194 15.39 6.43 29.74
C SER A 194 14.78 5.07 30.12
N GLY A 195 14.48 4.23 29.12
CA GLY A 195 13.92 2.89 29.35
C GLY A 195 12.42 2.84 29.67
N THR A 196 11.68 3.98 29.65
CA THR A 196 10.24 4.01 29.94
C THR A 196 9.35 3.64 28.76
N GLY A 197 9.92 3.25 27.60
CA GLY A 197 9.18 2.76 26.44
C GLY A 197 8.75 3.84 25.44
N LYS A 198 9.26 5.07 25.51
CA LYS A 198 8.91 6.17 24.59
C LYS A 198 9.15 5.81 23.13
N THR A 199 10.34 5.36 22.79
CA THR A 199 10.73 4.92 21.43
C THR A 199 9.88 3.76 20.96
N PHE A 200 9.61 2.77 21.82
CA PHE A 200 8.74 1.65 21.49
C PHE A 200 7.32 2.11 21.12
N LEU A 201 6.78 3.05 21.90
CA LEU A 201 5.44 3.61 21.65
C LEU A 201 5.41 4.42 20.34
N SER A 202 6.47 5.16 20.03
CA SER A 202 6.63 5.86 18.75
C SER A 202 6.62 4.88 17.56
N TRP A 203 7.29 3.73 17.66
CA TRP A 203 7.25 2.67 16.65
C TRP A 203 5.87 2.01 16.53
N CYS A 204 5.15 1.80 17.63
CA CYS A 204 3.77 1.32 17.59
C CYS A 204 2.86 2.25 16.80
N ILE A 205 2.95 3.56 17.05
CA ILE A 205 2.21 4.59 16.30
C ILE A 205 2.62 4.58 14.83
N ALA A 206 3.92 4.55 14.55
CA ALA A 206 4.44 4.48 13.18
C ALA A 206 3.85 3.28 12.43
N LYS A 207 3.86 2.10 13.05
CA LYS A 207 3.33 0.86 12.46
C LYS A 207 1.86 1.00 12.09
N GLU A 208 1.02 1.46 13.01
CA GLU A 208 -0.42 1.63 12.77
C GLU A 208 -0.71 2.63 11.64
N LEU A 209 0.05 3.71 11.57
CA LEU A 209 -0.11 4.71 10.50
C LEU A 209 0.41 4.21 9.16
N LEU A 210 1.52 3.47 9.14
CA LEU A 210 2.05 2.82 7.93
C LEU A 210 1.05 1.80 7.37
N ASP A 211 0.45 0.99 8.22
CA ASP A 211 -0.56 0.00 7.81
C ASP A 211 -1.82 0.67 7.23
N LYS A 212 -2.17 1.85 7.74
CA LYS A 212 -3.25 2.69 7.20
C LYS A 212 -2.84 3.46 5.93
N GLY A 213 -1.59 3.36 5.48
CA GLY A 213 -1.08 3.98 4.26
C GLY A 213 -0.67 5.44 4.43
N PHE A 214 -0.34 5.89 5.64
CA PHE A 214 0.27 7.20 5.88
C PHE A 214 1.78 7.16 5.68
N LEU A 215 2.35 8.26 5.22
CA LEU A 215 3.79 8.42 5.07
C LEU A 215 4.37 8.87 6.41
N VAL A 216 5.04 7.96 7.10
CA VAL A 216 5.72 8.26 8.38
C VAL A 216 7.21 8.39 8.11
N VAL A 217 7.88 9.37 8.64
CA VAL A 217 9.33 9.51 8.63
C VAL A 217 9.84 9.43 10.07
N TYR A 218 10.77 8.53 10.32
CA TYR A 218 11.45 8.40 11.61
C TYR A 218 12.90 8.84 11.48
N LYS A 219 13.34 9.71 12.35
CA LYS A 219 14.72 10.19 12.47
C LYS A 219 15.06 10.36 13.94
N THR A 220 16.30 10.01 14.29
CA THR A 220 16.88 10.56 15.52
C THR A 220 17.15 12.06 15.33
N SER A 221 17.29 12.80 16.40
CA SER A 221 17.63 14.22 16.32
C SER A 221 18.94 14.48 15.55
N ASP A 222 19.97 13.65 15.78
CA ASP A 222 21.24 13.71 15.04
C ASP A 222 21.07 13.43 13.53
N ASP A 223 20.29 12.40 13.17
CA ASP A 223 20.04 12.08 11.77
C ASP A 223 19.22 13.15 11.07
N LEU A 224 18.29 13.76 11.79
CA LEU A 224 17.52 14.90 11.27
C LEU A 224 18.44 16.10 10.98
N LEU A 225 19.37 16.42 11.89
CA LEU A 225 20.34 17.49 11.67
C LEU A 225 21.26 17.21 10.48
N ARG A 226 21.73 15.97 10.31
CA ARG A 226 22.51 15.56 9.12
C ARG A 226 21.68 15.72 7.85
N ALA A 227 20.44 15.24 7.86
CA ALA A 227 19.52 15.39 6.74
C ALA A 227 19.29 16.86 6.35
N LEU A 228 19.10 17.75 7.33
CA LEU A 228 18.95 19.20 7.10
C LEU A 228 20.22 19.84 6.54
N LYS A 229 21.41 19.38 6.97
CA LYS A 229 22.70 19.82 6.38
C LYS A 229 22.81 19.35 4.93
N ASP A 230 22.46 18.11 4.61
CA ASP A 230 22.48 17.58 3.24
C ASP A 230 21.53 18.34 2.33
N ILE A 231 20.32 18.65 2.78
CA ILE A 231 19.37 19.49 2.05
C ILE A 231 19.98 20.85 1.76
N LYS A 232 20.58 21.49 2.77
CA LYS A 232 21.12 22.84 2.64
C LYS A 232 22.37 22.93 1.77
N PHE A 233 23.31 21.98 1.90
CA PHE A 233 24.63 22.07 1.27
C PHE A 233 24.72 21.25 -0.02
N ASN A 234 23.98 20.13 -0.13
CA ASN A 234 24.00 19.23 -1.27
C ASN A 234 22.78 19.37 -2.17
N ASN A 235 21.85 20.31 -1.86
CA ASN A 235 20.58 20.50 -2.56
C ASN A 235 19.78 19.18 -2.72
N ASP A 236 19.74 18.34 -1.68
CA ASP A 236 18.96 17.10 -1.68
C ASP A 236 17.45 17.42 -1.63
N THR A 237 16.92 17.71 -2.81
CA THR A 237 15.50 18.07 -2.99
C THR A 237 14.57 16.88 -2.70
N ASP A 238 15.06 15.66 -2.81
CA ASP A 238 14.24 14.47 -2.56
C ASP A 238 14.03 14.27 -1.06
N LEU A 239 15.09 14.42 -0.27
CA LEU A 239 15.01 14.39 1.18
C LEU A 239 14.19 15.54 1.75
N GLU A 240 14.36 16.76 1.21
CA GLU A 240 13.54 17.93 1.57
C GLU A 240 12.05 17.66 1.32
N ASN A 241 11.71 17.17 0.12
CA ASN A 241 10.33 16.83 -0.23
C ASN A 241 9.75 15.71 0.66
N LEU A 242 10.56 14.76 1.09
CA LEU A 242 10.15 13.71 2.02
C LEU A 242 9.76 14.30 3.37
N LEU A 243 10.63 15.11 3.96
CA LEU A 243 10.40 15.71 5.28
C LEU A 243 9.21 16.68 5.29
N ILE A 244 9.05 17.49 4.22
CA ILE A 244 7.93 18.46 4.12
C ILE A 244 6.59 17.78 3.86
N ASN A 245 6.56 16.67 3.12
CA ASN A 245 5.32 16.05 2.68
C ASN A 245 4.96 14.75 3.42
N CYS A 246 5.71 14.36 4.46
CA CYS A 246 5.29 13.23 5.30
C CYS A 246 4.00 13.56 6.07
N ASP A 247 3.22 12.52 6.35
CA ASP A 247 2.00 12.66 7.16
C ASP A 247 2.36 12.74 8.67
N LEU A 248 3.45 12.05 9.08
CA LEU A 248 4.02 12.09 10.44
C LEU A 248 5.53 12.10 10.37
N LEU A 249 6.16 13.05 11.05
CA LEU A 249 7.58 13.06 11.37
C LEU A 249 7.78 12.67 12.83
N ILE A 250 8.50 11.59 13.08
CA ILE A 250 8.92 11.18 14.42
C ILE A 250 10.37 11.59 14.61
N ILE A 251 10.63 12.38 15.62
CA ILE A 251 11.97 12.80 16.03
C ILE A 251 12.25 12.15 17.39
N ASP A 252 13.18 11.21 17.41
CA ASP A 252 13.58 10.50 18.63
C ASP A 252 14.89 11.05 19.19
N ASP A 253 15.16 10.75 20.45
CA ASP A 253 16.37 11.17 21.18
C ASP A 253 16.64 12.68 21.15
N LEU A 254 15.57 13.50 21.27
CA LEU A 254 15.69 14.95 21.39
C LEU A 254 16.58 15.35 22.57
N GLY A 255 17.59 16.21 22.30
CA GLY A 255 18.56 16.66 23.29
C GLY A 255 19.84 15.86 23.33
N SER A 256 20.02 14.86 22.46
CA SER A 256 21.27 14.10 22.30
C SER A 256 22.18 14.68 21.21
N GLU A 257 21.73 15.74 20.53
CA GLU A 257 22.44 16.36 19.41
C GLU A 257 23.82 16.87 19.83
N GLN A 258 24.84 16.46 19.11
CA GLN A 258 26.17 17.10 19.17
C GLN A 258 26.15 18.28 18.21
N ILE A 259 26.19 19.50 18.79
CA ILE A 259 26.22 20.77 18.06
C ILE A 259 27.62 21.04 17.52
#